data_2941d8dbe03a7f102ae74da75c37d894
#
_entry.id   2941d8dbe03a7f102ae74da75c37d894
#
_cell.length_a   1.000
_cell.length_b   1.000
_cell.length_c   1.000
_cell.angle_alpha   90.00
_cell.angle_beta   90.00
_cell.angle_gamma   90.00
#
_symmetry.space_group_name_H-M   'P 1'
#
loop_
_entity.id
_entity.type
_entity.pdbx_description
1 polymer ?
#
loop_
_entity_poly.entity_id
_entity_poly.type
_entity_poly.pdbx_seq_one_letter_code
_entity_poly.pdbx_strand_id
1 'polypeptide(L)'
;QRQMCIRDRGYETPGVPMPIPVYATHRSIPMKHCVKTASGFGGCNAAIVLSLPEYTPFKDEDNTLPEIRCTREVRIENSSVFINNELIFHSEEPDFGTFIRDTYKKTGGNNLKFYKMDDLCKLGYVAAEYLLEGKTFAPLEMGMLLANAASSLHTDIRHQQLIDREGDQAASPAVFVYTLPNVVSGEICIRHKIQGENTFFITEAYQPEKLERYARIVMQKGKLNYCIIGWCELWKNTYKAVFKLIEKQ
;
A
#
# COMPACT_ATOMS: atom_id res chain seq x y z
N GLN A 1 -1.54 25.84 0.95
CA GLN A 1 -1.80 25.47 2.36
C GLN A 1 -3.24 24.96 2.44
N ARG A 2 -3.43 23.64 2.43
CA ARG A 2 -4.72 23.08 2.84
C ARG A 2 -4.73 23.07 4.37
N GLN A 3 -5.32 24.08 4.95
CA GLN A 3 -5.73 24.01 6.35
C GLN A 3 -6.80 22.92 6.44
N MET A 4 -6.46 21.79 7.01
CA MET A 4 -7.46 20.84 7.44
C MET A 4 -8.14 21.43 8.68
N CYS A 5 -9.10 22.31 8.43
CA CYS A 5 -9.98 22.76 9.49
C CYS A 5 -10.95 21.63 9.78
N ILE A 6 -10.81 20.95 10.89
CA ILE A 6 -11.87 20.12 11.44
C ILE A 6 -12.98 21.07 11.85
N ARG A 7 -13.97 21.22 10.99
CA ARG A 7 -15.23 21.81 11.33
C ARG A 7 -16.14 20.66 11.75
N ASP A 8 -16.41 20.56 13.02
CA ASP A 8 -17.47 19.68 13.49
C ASP A 8 -18.80 20.28 13.07
N ARG A 9 -19.45 19.64 12.11
CA ARG A 9 -20.80 20.02 11.68
C ARG A 9 -21.80 19.26 12.52
N GLY A 10 -22.62 19.97 13.27
CA GLY A 10 -23.65 19.40 14.12
C GLY A 10 -23.24 19.17 15.57
N TYR A 11 -22.10 19.76 15.99
CA TYR A 11 -21.74 19.77 17.39
C TYR A 11 -22.68 20.66 18.18
N GLU A 12 -23.41 20.08 19.15
CA GLU A 12 -24.32 20.78 20.05
C GLU A 12 -23.82 20.71 21.51
N THR A 13 -23.41 19.51 21.92
CA THR A 13 -22.95 19.28 23.30
C THR A 13 -21.80 18.28 23.34
N PRO A 14 -20.83 18.43 24.28
CA PRO A 14 -19.74 17.47 24.42
C PRO A 14 -20.26 16.13 24.93
N GLY A 15 -20.08 15.05 24.12
CA GLY A 15 -20.38 13.67 24.52
C GLY A 15 -19.29 13.02 25.36
N VAL A 16 -18.42 13.79 26.01
CA VAL A 16 -17.26 13.30 26.78
C VAL A 16 -17.31 13.77 28.20
N PRO A 17 -16.81 12.97 29.18
CA PRO A 17 -16.88 13.32 30.62
C PRO A 17 -16.11 14.59 31.02
N MET A 18 -15.02 14.88 30.29
CA MET A 18 -14.24 16.10 30.49
C MET A 18 -14.45 17.07 29.34
N PRO A 19 -14.68 18.36 29.61
CA PRO A 19 -14.82 19.37 28.57
C PRO A 19 -13.52 19.51 27.80
N ILE A 20 -13.61 19.35 26.45
CA ILE A 20 -12.53 19.65 25.53
C ILE A 20 -12.91 20.89 24.72
N PRO A 21 -11.96 21.76 24.35
CA PRO A 21 -12.24 22.94 23.54
C PRO A 21 -12.56 22.51 22.09
N VAL A 22 -13.85 22.52 21.77
CA VAL A 22 -14.34 22.29 20.40
C VAL A 22 -14.79 23.62 19.81
N TYR A 23 -14.36 23.91 18.59
CA TYR A 23 -14.68 25.16 17.92
C TYR A 23 -15.62 24.90 16.73
N ALA A 24 -16.84 25.38 16.82
CA ALA A 24 -17.83 25.31 15.74
C ALA A 24 -17.57 26.32 14.60
N THR A 25 -16.70 27.29 14.82
CA THR A 25 -16.36 28.34 13.84
C THR A 25 -14.86 28.34 13.56
N HIS A 26 -14.50 28.76 12.32
CA HIS A 26 -13.09 28.93 11.97
C HIS A 26 -12.43 30.01 12.83
N ARG A 27 -11.29 29.68 13.39
CA ARG A 27 -10.43 30.62 14.14
C ARG A 27 -9.02 30.59 13.58
N SER A 28 -8.43 31.74 13.40
CA SER A 28 -6.99 31.88 13.16
C SER A 28 -6.31 31.97 14.54
N ILE A 29 -5.52 30.96 14.87
CA ILE A 29 -4.81 30.88 16.15
C ILE A 29 -3.31 30.75 15.83
N PRO A 30 -2.44 31.56 16.43
CA PRO A 30 -1.00 31.36 16.32
C PRO A 30 -0.62 30.06 17.04
N MET A 31 -0.22 29.05 16.30
CA MET A 31 0.16 27.74 16.84
C MET A 31 1.65 27.51 16.68
N LYS A 32 2.32 27.15 17.76
CA LYS A 32 3.72 26.71 17.76
C LYS A 32 3.85 25.23 17.42
N HIS A 33 2.92 24.44 17.93
CA HIS A 33 2.84 22.99 17.72
C HIS A 33 1.41 22.58 17.38
N CYS A 34 1.26 21.57 16.54
CA CYS A 34 -0.02 20.95 16.22
C CYS A 34 0.14 19.43 16.36
N VAL A 35 -0.81 18.80 17.03
CA VAL A 35 -0.88 17.32 17.12
C VAL A 35 -2.08 16.86 16.31
N LYS A 36 -1.86 15.94 15.41
CA LYS A 36 -2.92 15.23 14.70
C LYS A 36 -2.89 13.76 15.07
N THR A 37 -4.03 13.22 15.46
CA THR A 37 -4.23 11.79 15.71
C THR A 37 -5.18 11.20 14.67
N ALA A 38 -5.00 9.94 14.37
CA ALA A 38 -5.90 9.16 13.55
C ALA A 38 -6.01 7.76 14.14
N SER A 39 -7.23 7.23 14.17
CA SER A 39 -7.49 5.85 14.58
C SER A 39 -8.12 5.10 13.41
N GLY A 40 -7.50 4.00 13.00
CA GLY A 40 -7.96 3.13 11.92
C GLY A 40 -8.64 1.88 12.46
N PHE A 41 -9.37 1.21 11.59
CA PHE A 41 -9.92 -0.11 11.90
C PHE A 41 -8.80 -1.12 12.18
N GLY A 42 -9.05 -2.05 13.10
CA GLY A 42 -8.05 -3.05 13.48
C GLY A 42 -7.07 -2.60 14.57
N GLY A 43 -7.34 -1.46 15.25
CA GLY A 43 -6.53 -0.98 16.37
C GLY A 43 -5.25 -0.24 15.95
N CYS A 44 -5.12 0.13 14.69
CA CYS A 44 -4.02 0.96 14.21
C CYS A 44 -4.26 2.42 14.58
N ASN A 45 -3.43 2.95 15.47
CA ASN A 45 -3.48 4.36 15.86
C ASN A 45 -2.19 5.05 15.43
N ALA A 46 -2.32 6.27 14.94
CA ALA A 46 -1.20 7.12 14.57
C ALA A 46 -1.34 8.50 15.19
N ALA A 47 -0.22 9.12 15.52
CA ALA A 47 -0.14 10.50 15.93
C ALA A 47 1.05 11.19 15.28
N ILE A 48 0.87 12.42 14.85
CA ILE A 48 1.94 13.27 14.30
C ILE A 48 1.94 14.60 15.03
N VAL A 49 3.13 15.07 15.38
CA VAL A 49 3.38 16.41 15.91
C VAL A 49 4.03 17.23 14.82
N LEU A 50 3.43 18.35 14.50
CA LEU A 50 3.97 19.35 13.58
C LEU A 50 4.38 20.57 14.39
N SER A 51 5.60 21.06 14.20
CA SER A 51 6.13 22.23 14.88
C SER A 51 6.61 23.25 13.86
N LEU A 52 6.51 24.56 14.19
CA LEU A 52 7.22 25.55 13.40
C LEU A 52 8.73 25.34 13.55
N PRO A 53 9.54 25.65 12.51
CA PRO A 53 10.98 25.38 12.51
C PRO A 53 11.73 25.93 13.72
N GLU A 54 11.37 27.12 14.18
CA GLU A 54 11.97 27.80 15.35
C GLU A 54 11.67 27.11 16.69
N TYR A 55 10.67 26.20 16.75
CA TYR A 55 10.31 25.44 17.94
C TYR A 55 10.65 23.95 17.82
N THR A 56 11.42 23.58 16.80
CA THR A 56 11.78 22.17 16.58
C THR A 56 12.99 21.83 17.45
N PRO A 57 12.87 20.94 18.44
CA PRO A 57 13.99 20.53 19.29
C PRO A 57 14.96 19.56 18.61
N PHE A 58 14.68 19.21 17.34
CA PHE A 58 15.48 18.23 16.62
C PHE A 58 16.82 18.86 16.20
N LYS A 59 17.90 18.32 16.75
CA LYS A 59 19.23 18.48 16.15
C LYS A 59 19.20 17.87 14.75
N ASP A 60 19.93 18.45 13.83
CA ASP A 60 20.22 17.80 12.57
C ASP A 60 20.92 16.47 12.88
N GLU A 61 20.13 15.38 12.94
CA GLU A 61 20.70 14.05 12.86
C GLU A 61 21.34 13.91 11.49
N ASP A 62 22.44 13.18 11.41
CA ASP A 62 23.10 12.86 10.16
C ASP A 62 22.06 12.35 9.15
N ASN A 63 21.70 13.19 8.18
CA ASN A 63 20.68 12.93 7.18
C ASN A 63 21.21 12.12 6.00
N THR A 64 22.37 11.46 6.15
CA THR A 64 22.91 10.57 5.13
C THR A 64 21.98 9.39 4.92
N LEU A 65 21.38 9.33 3.74
CA LEU A 65 20.53 8.20 3.38
C LEU A 65 21.41 6.96 3.16
N PRO A 66 20.95 5.76 3.60
CA PRO A 66 21.72 4.53 3.42
C PRO A 66 21.89 4.21 1.93
N GLU A 67 23.02 3.60 1.60
CA GLU A 67 23.19 2.95 0.31
C GLU A 67 22.28 1.74 0.22
N ILE A 68 21.66 1.59 -0.94
CA ILE A 68 20.73 0.48 -1.21
C ILE A 68 21.08 -0.16 -2.56
N ARG A 69 20.73 -1.43 -2.70
CA ARG A 69 20.83 -2.14 -3.98
C ARG A 69 19.53 -2.89 -4.27
N CYS A 70 19.18 -2.99 -5.54
CA CYS A 70 18.16 -3.92 -6.01
C CYS A 70 18.80 -5.30 -6.20
N THR A 71 18.30 -6.31 -5.48
CA THR A 71 18.83 -7.68 -5.54
C THR A 71 17.98 -8.61 -6.38
N ARG A 72 16.70 -8.29 -6.58
CA ARG A 72 15.79 -9.04 -7.44
C ARG A 72 14.70 -8.14 -7.97
N GLU A 73 14.34 -8.31 -9.24
CA GLU A 73 13.20 -7.66 -9.86
C GLU A 73 12.26 -8.72 -10.44
N VAL A 74 10.97 -8.55 -10.23
CA VAL A 74 9.92 -9.36 -10.86
C VAL A 74 9.03 -8.44 -11.68
N ARG A 75 8.75 -8.81 -12.92
CA ARG A 75 7.86 -8.10 -13.81
C ARG A 75 6.82 -9.05 -14.39
N ILE A 76 5.55 -8.68 -14.27
CA ILE A 76 4.41 -9.43 -14.81
C ILE A 76 3.63 -8.49 -15.71
N GLU A 77 3.57 -8.81 -16.99
CA GLU A 77 2.84 -8.08 -18.01
C GLU A 77 2.63 -8.97 -19.26
N ASN A 78 1.57 -8.73 -20.04
CA ASN A 78 1.33 -9.42 -21.32
C ASN A 78 1.45 -10.95 -21.21
N SER A 79 0.75 -11.55 -20.25
CA SER A 79 0.75 -13.01 -19.97
C SER A 79 2.15 -13.60 -19.77
N SER A 80 3.08 -12.80 -19.28
CA SER A 80 4.48 -13.18 -19.07
C SER A 80 4.98 -12.79 -17.69
N VAL A 81 5.87 -13.61 -17.16
CA VAL A 81 6.59 -13.37 -15.89
C VAL A 81 8.08 -13.32 -16.19
N PHE A 82 8.73 -12.26 -15.72
CA PHE A 82 10.17 -12.07 -15.83
C PHE A 82 10.77 -11.93 -14.44
N ILE A 83 11.95 -12.52 -14.24
CA ILE A 83 12.80 -12.29 -13.06
C ILE A 83 14.15 -11.77 -13.55
N ASN A 84 14.57 -10.59 -13.08
CA ASN A 84 15.80 -9.92 -13.50
C ASN A 84 15.92 -9.81 -15.04
N ASN A 85 14.79 -9.48 -15.70
CA ASN A 85 14.62 -9.44 -17.17
C ASN A 85 14.68 -10.79 -17.92
N GLU A 86 14.86 -11.91 -17.22
CA GLU A 86 14.78 -13.24 -17.82
C GLU A 86 13.32 -13.71 -17.82
N LEU A 87 12.85 -14.21 -18.97
CA LEU A 87 11.50 -14.78 -19.11
C LEU A 87 11.43 -16.14 -18.39
N ILE A 88 10.61 -16.22 -17.36
CA ILE A 88 10.42 -17.44 -16.55
C ILE A 88 9.18 -18.21 -16.99
N PHE A 89 8.13 -17.48 -17.35
CA PHE A 89 6.87 -18.08 -17.77
C PHE A 89 6.14 -17.18 -18.77
N HIS A 90 5.56 -17.78 -19.78
CA HIS A 90 4.64 -17.17 -20.73
C HIS A 90 3.41 -18.08 -20.89
N SER A 91 2.24 -17.48 -21.03
CA SER A 91 0.99 -18.18 -21.33
C SER A 91 0.42 -17.64 -22.63
N GLU A 92 0.00 -18.54 -23.51
CA GLU A 92 -0.73 -18.21 -24.74
C GLU A 92 -2.18 -17.77 -24.44
N GLU A 93 -2.67 -18.02 -23.22
CA GLU A 93 -4.02 -17.65 -22.80
C GLU A 93 -4.11 -16.14 -22.57
N PRO A 94 -5.02 -15.44 -23.28
CA PRO A 94 -5.17 -13.99 -23.15
C PRO A 94 -5.93 -13.58 -21.89
N ASP A 95 -6.69 -14.52 -21.29
CA ASP A 95 -7.49 -14.22 -20.10
C ASP A 95 -6.61 -14.07 -18.85
N PHE A 96 -6.66 -12.88 -18.24
CA PHE A 96 -5.91 -12.59 -17.03
C PHE A 96 -6.22 -13.56 -15.90
N GLY A 97 -7.49 -13.90 -15.70
CA GLY A 97 -7.91 -14.78 -14.61
C GLY A 97 -7.32 -16.20 -14.73
N THR A 98 -7.20 -16.73 -15.95
CA THR A 98 -6.57 -18.01 -16.21
C THR A 98 -5.05 -17.91 -16.08
N PHE A 99 -4.44 -16.91 -16.71
CA PHE A 99 -3.01 -16.66 -16.64
C PHE A 99 -2.52 -16.54 -15.17
N ILE A 100 -3.16 -15.71 -14.36
CA ILE A 100 -2.69 -15.46 -13.00
C ILE A 100 -2.87 -16.68 -12.08
N ARG A 101 -3.92 -17.49 -12.29
CA ARG A 101 -4.12 -18.75 -11.55
C ARG A 101 -3.04 -19.78 -11.89
N ASP A 102 -2.72 -19.92 -13.17
CA ASP A 102 -1.70 -20.89 -13.61
C ASP A 102 -0.30 -20.44 -13.19
N THR A 103 -0.03 -19.14 -13.25
CA THR A 103 1.19 -18.56 -12.71
C THR A 103 1.32 -18.82 -11.21
N TYR A 104 0.23 -18.65 -10.44
CA TYR A 104 0.23 -18.95 -9.01
C TYR A 104 0.51 -20.42 -8.70
N LYS A 105 -0.08 -21.34 -9.44
CA LYS A 105 0.20 -22.79 -9.28
C LYS A 105 1.67 -23.12 -9.46
N LYS A 106 2.37 -22.44 -10.39
CA LYS A 106 3.81 -22.63 -10.64
C LYS A 106 4.69 -22.20 -9.46
N THR A 107 4.23 -21.26 -8.61
CA THR A 107 4.96 -20.92 -7.38
C THR A 107 4.81 -21.97 -6.27
N GLY A 108 4.10 -23.07 -6.51
CA GLY A 108 3.75 -24.03 -5.47
C GLY A 108 2.70 -23.51 -4.48
N GLY A 109 1.99 -22.47 -4.86
CA GLY A 109 1.02 -21.78 -4.01
C GLY A 109 -0.13 -22.68 -3.55
N ASN A 110 -0.39 -22.69 -2.25
CA ASN A 110 -1.42 -23.50 -1.60
C ASN A 110 -2.43 -22.70 -0.76
N ASN A 111 -2.39 -21.36 -0.86
CA ASN A 111 -3.30 -20.49 -0.10
C ASN A 111 -4.66 -20.40 -0.79
N LEU A 112 -5.67 -21.01 -0.21
CA LEU A 112 -7.04 -21.01 -0.75
C LEU A 112 -7.66 -19.59 -0.77
N LYS A 113 -7.19 -18.67 0.06
CA LYS A 113 -7.64 -17.28 0.05
C LYS A 113 -7.31 -16.57 -1.26
N PHE A 114 -6.23 -16.95 -1.93
CA PHE A 114 -5.83 -16.41 -3.24
C PHE A 114 -6.99 -16.40 -4.25
N TYR A 115 -7.76 -17.49 -4.31
CA TYR A 115 -8.86 -17.63 -5.27
C TYR A 115 -10.06 -16.69 -4.98
N LYS A 116 -10.11 -16.13 -3.77
CA LYS A 116 -11.15 -15.18 -3.33
C LYS A 116 -10.73 -13.70 -3.45
N MET A 117 -9.44 -13.45 -3.69
CA MET A 117 -8.92 -12.11 -3.90
C MET A 117 -9.45 -11.49 -5.19
N ASP A 118 -9.49 -10.17 -5.25
CA ASP A 118 -9.68 -9.46 -6.51
C ASP A 118 -8.46 -9.57 -7.42
N ASP A 119 -8.58 -9.09 -8.63
CA ASP A 119 -7.55 -9.28 -9.64
C ASP A 119 -6.29 -8.45 -9.39
N LEU A 120 -6.44 -7.24 -8.81
CA LEU A 120 -5.29 -6.43 -8.39
C LEU A 120 -4.49 -7.12 -7.29
N CYS A 121 -5.17 -7.67 -6.29
CA CYS A 121 -4.51 -8.42 -5.21
C CYS A 121 -3.84 -9.69 -5.74
N LYS A 122 -4.49 -10.44 -6.63
CA LYS A 122 -3.89 -11.63 -7.26
C LYS A 122 -2.60 -11.29 -8.00
N LEU A 123 -2.61 -10.19 -8.77
CA LEU A 123 -1.43 -9.72 -9.51
C LEU A 123 -0.27 -9.41 -8.58
N GLY A 124 -0.49 -8.56 -7.57
CA GLY A 124 0.54 -8.19 -6.61
C GLY A 124 1.02 -9.37 -5.76
N TYR A 125 0.09 -10.24 -5.35
CA TYR A 125 0.40 -11.42 -4.56
C TYR A 125 1.34 -12.38 -5.32
N VAL A 126 1.04 -12.69 -6.57
CA VAL A 126 1.90 -13.55 -7.39
C VAL A 126 3.27 -12.91 -7.64
N ALA A 127 3.32 -11.60 -7.89
CA ALA A 127 4.59 -10.88 -8.04
C ALA A 127 5.45 -10.99 -6.77
N ALA A 128 4.84 -10.90 -5.58
CA ALA A 128 5.53 -11.04 -4.31
C ALA A 128 5.99 -12.48 -4.04
N GLU A 129 5.21 -13.51 -4.40
CA GLU A 129 5.63 -14.92 -4.27
C GLU A 129 6.94 -15.16 -5.06
N TYR A 130 7.02 -14.70 -6.32
CA TYR A 130 8.25 -14.81 -7.10
C TYR A 130 9.39 -13.95 -6.56
N LEU A 131 9.08 -12.74 -6.07
CA LEU A 131 10.12 -11.83 -5.56
C LEU A 131 10.79 -12.37 -4.30
N LEU A 132 10.00 -12.97 -3.41
CA LEU A 132 10.44 -13.42 -2.08
C LEU A 132 10.78 -14.91 -2.03
N GLU A 133 10.74 -15.61 -3.17
CA GLU A 133 11.11 -17.02 -3.23
C GLU A 133 12.51 -17.27 -2.65
N GLY A 134 12.60 -18.16 -1.66
CA GLY A 134 13.85 -18.48 -0.98
C GLY A 134 14.40 -17.40 -0.04
N LYS A 135 13.73 -16.25 0.12
CA LYS A 135 14.16 -15.19 1.02
C LYS A 135 13.62 -15.41 2.43
N THR A 136 14.49 -15.22 3.42
CA THR A 136 14.12 -15.19 4.84
C THR A 136 14.49 -13.85 5.46
N PHE A 137 13.63 -13.35 6.33
CA PHE A 137 13.80 -12.08 7.03
C PHE A 137 12.96 -12.09 8.32
N ALA A 138 13.34 -11.27 9.29
CA ALA A 138 12.49 -11.05 10.46
C ALA A 138 11.32 -10.12 10.11
N PRO A 139 10.14 -10.27 10.75
CA PRO A 139 8.93 -9.52 10.39
C PRO A 139 9.11 -8.00 10.31
N LEU A 140 9.89 -7.41 11.22
CA LEU A 140 10.14 -5.97 11.29
C LEU A 140 11.30 -5.49 10.39
N GLU A 141 12.01 -6.39 9.73
CA GLU A 141 13.13 -6.05 8.85
C GLU A 141 12.71 -5.76 7.41
N MET A 142 11.48 -6.09 7.03
CA MET A 142 10.96 -5.90 5.68
C MET A 142 9.89 -4.81 5.67
N GLY A 143 10.07 -3.81 4.80
CA GLY A 143 9.05 -2.81 4.46
C GLY A 143 8.45 -3.04 3.08
N MET A 144 7.37 -2.32 2.76
CA MET A 144 6.70 -2.39 1.47
C MET A 144 6.17 -1.03 1.04
N LEU A 145 6.53 -0.61 -0.17
CA LEU A 145 6.12 0.65 -0.77
C LEU A 145 5.61 0.36 -2.19
N LEU A 146 4.31 0.32 -2.35
CA LEU A 146 3.68 0.08 -3.65
C LEU A 146 3.01 1.33 -4.19
N ALA A 147 2.81 1.37 -5.49
CA ALA A 147 2.09 2.43 -6.17
C ALA A 147 1.27 1.91 -7.35
N ASN A 148 0.23 2.64 -7.72
CA ASN A 148 -0.47 2.51 -9.00
C ASN A 148 -1.15 3.83 -9.40
N ALA A 149 -1.80 3.86 -10.58
CA ALA A 149 -2.54 5.02 -11.05
C ALA A 149 -4.06 4.86 -10.85
N ALA A 150 -4.61 3.70 -11.12
CA ALA A 150 -6.04 3.47 -11.11
C ALA A 150 -6.62 3.20 -9.71
N SER A 151 -5.80 3.22 -8.65
CA SER A 151 -6.29 2.84 -7.31
C SER A 151 -6.93 1.43 -7.33
N SER A 152 -8.11 1.29 -6.76
CA SER A 152 -8.98 0.10 -6.79
C SER A 152 -10.10 0.19 -7.82
N LEU A 153 -10.04 1.15 -8.75
CA LEU A 153 -11.15 1.52 -9.65
C LEU A 153 -11.75 0.33 -10.41
N HIS A 154 -10.94 -0.67 -10.77
CA HIS A 154 -11.44 -1.88 -11.43
C HIS A 154 -12.45 -2.64 -10.55
N THR A 155 -12.14 -2.81 -9.28
CA THR A 155 -12.99 -3.48 -8.30
C THR A 155 -14.16 -2.57 -7.86
N ASP A 156 -13.93 -1.25 -7.77
CA ASP A 156 -14.97 -0.27 -7.43
C ASP A 156 -16.10 -0.30 -8.45
N ILE A 157 -15.77 -0.28 -9.75
CA ILE A 157 -16.75 -0.37 -10.83
C ILE A 157 -17.52 -1.69 -10.76
N ARG A 158 -16.84 -2.81 -10.53
CA ARG A 158 -17.48 -4.10 -10.37
C ARG A 158 -18.45 -4.12 -9.18
N HIS A 159 -18.05 -3.51 -8.08
CA HIS A 159 -18.90 -3.40 -6.88
C HIS A 159 -20.12 -2.54 -7.16
N GLN A 160 -19.95 -1.38 -7.80
CA GLN A 160 -21.04 -0.50 -8.18
C GLN A 160 -22.02 -1.17 -9.16
N GLN A 161 -21.52 -1.88 -10.17
CA GLN A 161 -22.36 -2.61 -11.13
C GLN A 161 -23.23 -3.70 -10.46
N LEU A 162 -22.75 -4.32 -9.37
CA LEU A 162 -23.57 -5.26 -8.59
C LEU A 162 -24.74 -4.53 -7.91
N ILE A 163 -24.46 -3.38 -7.30
CA ILE A 163 -25.49 -2.56 -6.64
C ILE A 163 -26.50 -2.04 -7.66
N ASP A 164 -26.05 -1.52 -8.80
CA ASP A 164 -26.90 -0.97 -9.85
C ASP A 164 -27.84 -2.04 -10.44
N ARG A 165 -27.37 -3.29 -10.54
CA ARG A 165 -28.15 -4.40 -11.11
C ARG A 165 -29.12 -5.03 -10.12
N GLU A 166 -28.73 -5.18 -8.87
CA GLU A 166 -29.41 -6.01 -7.87
C GLU A 166 -29.91 -5.21 -6.65
N GLY A 167 -29.64 -3.88 -6.61
CA GLY A 167 -30.01 -2.97 -5.52
C GLY A 167 -29.01 -2.97 -4.36
N ASP A 168 -29.24 -2.09 -3.39
CA ASP A 168 -28.32 -1.88 -2.24
C ASP A 168 -28.07 -3.15 -1.41
N GLN A 169 -29.01 -4.09 -1.42
CA GLN A 169 -28.85 -5.36 -0.69
C GLN A 169 -27.82 -6.30 -1.31
N ALA A 170 -27.42 -6.05 -2.56
CA ALA A 170 -26.35 -6.79 -3.25
C ALA A 170 -24.94 -6.31 -2.90
N ALA A 171 -24.82 -5.27 -2.10
CA ALA A 171 -23.51 -4.81 -1.63
C ALA A 171 -22.77 -5.93 -0.90
N SER A 172 -21.78 -6.52 -1.57
CA SER A 172 -21.03 -7.64 -1.04
C SER A 172 -19.89 -7.18 -0.14
N PRO A 173 -19.89 -7.47 1.17
CA PRO A 173 -18.77 -7.16 2.05
C PRO A 173 -17.45 -7.77 1.56
N ALA A 174 -17.52 -8.94 0.91
CA ALA A 174 -16.34 -9.61 0.38
C ALA A 174 -15.72 -8.87 -0.81
N VAL A 175 -16.52 -8.20 -1.64
CA VAL A 175 -16.02 -7.36 -2.73
C VAL A 175 -15.60 -6.00 -2.19
N PHE A 176 -16.37 -5.43 -1.25
CA PHE A 176 -16.09 -4.12 -0.65
C PHE A 176 -14.70 -4.03 -0.03
N VAL A 177 -14.21 -5.08 0.62
CA VAL A 177 -12.84 -5.09 1.18
C VAL A 177 -11.79 -4.73 0.14
N TYR A 178 -11.97 -5.15 -1.11
CA TYR A 178 -11.02 -4.92 -2.20
C TYR A 178 -11.23 -3.58 -2.95
N THR A 179 -12.16 -2.74 -2.50
CA THR A 179 -12.28 -1.35 -2.98
C THR A 179 -11.27 -0.39 -2.33
N LEU A 180 -10.29 -0.94 -1.62
CA LEU A 180 -9.20 -0.19 -1.00
C LEU A 180 -7.87 -0.63 -1.64
N PRO A 181 -7.13 0.25 -2.30
CA PRO A 181 -5.94 -0.12 -3.08
C PRO A 181 -4.82 -0.73 -2.23
N ASN A 182 -4.73 -0.37 -0.95
CA ASN A 182 -3.73 -0.90 -0.03
C ASN A 182 -4.00 -2.34 0.44
N VAL A 183 -5.14 -2.94 0.09
CA VAL A 183 -5.43 -4.33 0.46
C VAL A 183 -4.45 -5.30 -0.21
N VAL A 184 -3.98 -4.99 -1.42
CA VAL A 184 -2.92 -5.80 -2.05
C VAL A 184 -1.66 -5.88 -1.18
N SER A 185 -1.22 -4.76 -0.62
CA SER A 185 -0.09 -4.76 0.32
C SER A 185 -0.41 -5.54 1.59
N GLY A 186 -1.62 -5.39 2.12
CA GLY A 186 -2.09 -6.12 3.30
C GLY A 186 -2.07 -7.64 3.11
N GLU A 187 -2.58 -8.14 1.98
CA GLU A 187 -2.57 -9.57 1.66
C GLU A 187 -1.15 -10.14 1.53
N ILE A 188 -0.24 -9.39 0.91
CA ILE A 188 1.17 -9.76 0.82
C ILE A 188 1.83 -9.76 2.21
N CYS A 189 1.59 -8.72 3.01
CA CYS A 189 2.14 -8.62 4.36
C CYS A 189 1.67 -9.76 5.28
N ILE A 190 0.39 -10.13 5.20
CA ILE A 190 -0.14 -11.27 5.96
C ILE A 190 0.54 -12.57 5.52
N ARG A 191 0.69 -12.78 4.22
CA ARG A 191 1.30 -14.00 3.65
C ARG A 191 2.75 -14.19 4.08
N HIS A 192 3.54 -13.12 3.97
CA HIS A 192 4.98 -13.16 4.20
C HIS A 192 5.38 -12.66 5.60
N LYS A 193 4.40 -12.37 6.48
CA LYS A 193 4.59 -11.87 7.85
C LYS A 193 5.41 -10.58 7.92
N ILE A 194 5.21 -9.70 6.94
CA ILE A 194 5.85 -8.39 6.90
C ILE A 194 5.14 -7.46 7.90
N GLN A 195 5.90 -6.84 8.82
CA GLN A 195 5.39 -5.96 9.87
C GLN A 195 6.13 -4.61 9.90
N GLY A 196 7.02 -4.36 8.95
CA GLY A 196 7.65 -3.05 8.79
C GLY A 196 6.74 -2.02 8.11
N GLU A 197 7.33 -0.89 7.72
CA GLU A 197 6.61 0.18 7.03
C GLU A 197 5.86 -0.34 5.81
N ASN A 198 4.59 0.05 5.69
CA ASN A 198 3.73 -0.34 4.58
C ASN A 198 2.97 0.89 4.08
N THR A 199 3.24 1.29 2.84
CA THR A 199 2.60 2.46 2.22
C THR A 199 2.20 2.14 0.78
N PHE A 200 0.99 2.56 0.41
CA PHE A 200 0.49 2.49 -0.96
C PHE A 200 0.25 3.90 -1.50
N PHE A 201 0.87 4.22 -2.63
CA PHE A 201 0.77 5.52 -3.28
C PHE A 201 -0.14 5.45 -4.51
N ILE A 202 -0.90 6.53 -4.74
CA ILE A 202 -1.58 6.74 -6.02
C ILE A 202 -0.81 7.82 -6.76
N THR A 203 -0.29 7.48 -7.95
CA THR A 203 0.53 8.37 -8.77
C THR A 203 0.14 8.21 -10.24
N GLU A 204 0.31 9.24 -11.05
CA GLU A 204 -0.07 9.22 -12.48
C GLU A 204 0.69 8.16 -13.29
N ALA A 205 1.93 7.85 -12.89
CA ALA A 205 2.77 6.87 -13.57
C ALA A 205 3.76 6.22 -12.60
N TYR A 206 4.35 5.12 -13.01
CA TYR A 206 5.42 4.45 -12.26
C TYR A 206 6.66 5.34 -12.15
N GLN A 207 7.07 5.64 -10.94
CA GLN A 207 8.19 6.51 -10.59
C GLN A 207 9.16 5.77 -9.66
N PRO A 208 9.97 4.85 -10.19
CA PRO A 208 10.86 4.00 -9.39
C PRO A 208 11.83 4.82 -8.52
N GLU A 209 12.37 5.93 -9.03
CA GLU A 209 13.33 6.77 -8.30
C GLU A 209 12.70 7.40 -7.04
N LYS A 210 11.42 7.76 -7.11
CA LYS A 210 10.69 8.26 -5.93
C LYS A 210 10.49 7.17 -4.89
N LEU A 211 10.13 5.97 -5.31
CA LEU A 211 9.96 4.82 -4.41
C LEU A 211 11.31 4.41 -3.80
N GLU A 212 12.38 4.40 -4.57
CA GLU A 212 13.73 4.13 -4.07
C GLU A 212 14.19 5.19 -3.05
N ARG A 213 13.94 6.47 -3.33
CA ARG A 213 14.23 7.55 -2.37
C ARG A 213 13.42 7.37 -1.08
N TYR A 214 12.16 7.01 -1.18
CA TYR A 214 11.33 6.78 -0.01
C TYR A 214 11.79 5.54 0.77
N ALA A 215 12.19 4.47 0.08
CA ALA A 215 12.80 3.29 0.70
C ALA A 215 14.04 3.66 1.52
N ARG A 216 14.95 4.48 0.99
CA ARG A 216 16.12 4.98 1.74
C ARG A 216 15.71 5.70 3.01
N ILE A 217 14.67 6.56 2.96
CA ILE A 217 14.18 7.31 4.12
C ILE A 217 13.64 6.36 5.21
N VAL A 218 12.81 5.39 4.85
CA VAL A 218 12.23 4.47 5.85
C VAL A 218 13.28 3.48 6.39
N MET A 219 14.26 3.11 5.58
CA MET A 219 15.37 2.26 5.98
C MET A 219 16.42 2.99 6.84
N GLN A 220 16.50 4.33 6.75
CA GLN A 220 17.40 5.13 7.58
C GLN A 220 17.00 5.08 9.06
N LYS A 221 15.71 5.29 9.34
CA LYS A 221 15.20 5.47 10.71
C LYS A 221 14.71 4.18 11.36
N GLY A 222 14.47 3.14 10.58
CA GLY A 222 13.86 1.90 11.05
C GLY A 222 14.83 0.73 11.18
N LYS A 223 14.28 -0.38 11.64
CA LYS A 223 14.97 -1.68 11.68
C LYS A 223 14.94 -2.39 10.32
N LEU A 224 14.60 -1.66 9.24
CA LEU A 224 14.43 -2.23 7.93
C LEU A 224 15.78 -2.48 7.26
N ASN A 225 16.04 -3.74 6.93
CA ASN A 225 17.17 -4.19 6.10
C ASN A 225 16.73 -4.43 4.66
N TYR A 226 15.42 -4.61 4.45
CA TYR A 226 14.80 -4.94 3.18
C TYR A 226 13.59 -4.04 2.93
N CYS A 227 13.32 -3.74 1.66
CA CYS A 227 12.10 -3.06 1.26
C CYS A 227 11.64 -3.57 -0.11
N ILE A 228 10.38 -3.95 -0.20
CA ILE A 228 9.73 -4.17 -1.48
C ILE A 228 9.28 -2.82 -1.99
N ILE A 229 9.73 -2.42 -3.17
CA ILE A 229 9.17 -1.26 -3.87
C ILE A 229 8.54 -1.73 -5.15
N GLY A 230 7.45 -1.10 -5.60
CA GLY A 230 6.86 -1.56 -6.84
C GLY A 230 5.65 -0.81 -7.34
N TRP A 231 5.31 -1.19 -8.55
CA TRP A 231 4.12 -0.78 -9.27
C TRP A 231 3.20 -1.98 -9.44
N CYS A 232 1.92 -1.82 -9.09
CA CYS A 232 0.90 -2.86 -9.25
C CYS A 232 -0.35 -2.24 -9.85
N GLU A 233 -0.48 -2.27 -11.16
CA GLU A 233 -1.56 -1.65 -11.91
C GLU A 233 -2.44 -2.70 -12.57
N LEU A 234 -3.76 -2.54 -12.45
CA LEU A 234 -4.74 -3.31 -13.20
C LEU A 234 -5.92 -2.41 -13.53
N TRP A 235 -6.14 -2.21 -14.82
CA TRP A 235 -7.24 -1.42 -15.33
C TRP A 235 -7.81 -2.01 -16.62
N LYS A 236 -9.09 -2.36 -16.59
CA LYS A 236 -9.76 -3.06 -17.69
C LYS A 236 -9.02 -4.36 -18.03
N ASN A 237 -8.50 -4.45 -19.26
CA ASN A 237 -7.77 -5.62 -19.76
C ASN A 237 -6.24 -5.43 -19.72
N THR A 238 -5.77 -4.33 -19.15
CA THR A 238 -4.33 -4.07 -19.03
C THR A 238 -3.89 -4.27 -17.59
N TYR A 239 -2.76 -4.93 -17.41
CA TYR A 239 -2.16 -5.15 -16.11
C TYR A 239 -0.64 -5.13 -16.19
N LYS A 240 -0.04 -4.65 -15.12
CA LYS A 240 1.41 -4.63 -14.97
C LYS A 240 1.80 -4.65 -13.50
N ALA A 241 2.64 -5.59 -13.13
CA ALA A 241 3.36 -5.54 -11.86
C ALA A 241 4.86 -5.42 -12.12
N VAL A 242 5.53 -4.52 -11.43
CA VAL A 242 6.99 -4.42 -11.39
C VAL A 242 7.39 -4.27 -9.94
N PHE A 243 7.93 -5.32 -9.35
CA PHE A 243 8.36 -5.34 -7.95
C PHE A 243 9.87 -5.52 -7.88
N LYS A 244 10.51 -4.73 -7.01
CA LYS A 244 11.93 -4.81 -6.73
C LYS A 244 12.17 -5.10 -5.27
N LEU A 245 13.07 -6.00 -4.97
CA LEU A 245 13.60 -6.22 -3.63
C LEU A 245 14.83 -5.35 -3.44
N ILE A 246 14.71 -4.40 -2.53
CA ILE A 246 15.76 -3.47 -2.15
C ILE A 246 16.38 -3.95 -0.85
N GLU A 247 17.70 -3.98 -0.79
CA GLU A 247 18.49 -4.31 0.39
C GLU A 247 19.37 -3.14 0.80
N LYS A 248 19.49 -2.91 2.10
CA LYS A 248 20.44 -1.97 2.69
C LYS A 248 21.84 -2.56 2.57
N GLN A 249 22.80 -1.74 2.12
CA GLN A 249 24.22 -2.11 2.06
C GLN A 249 24.94 -1.84 3.37
#